data_4aca85fe9c1ef2b13dd9ef2284b57603
#
_entry.id   4aca85fe9c1ef2b13dd9ef2284b57603
#
_cell.length_a   1.000
_cell.length_b   1.000
_cell.length_c   1.000
_cell.angle_alpha   90.00
_cell.angle_beta   90.00
_cell.angle_gamma   90.00
#
_symmetry.space_group_name_H-M   'P 1'
#
loop_
_entity.id
_entity.type
_entity.pdbx_description
1 polymer ?
#
loop_
_entity_poly.entity_id
_entity_poly.type
_entity_poly.pdbx_seq_one_letter_code
_entity_poly.pdbx_strand_id
1 'polypeptide(L)'
;LLNLRKELKLYANFWPAICFKQLGNASTLKPEIVSGLDIMIVRELTGGIYFGEPRGIKPIENGERKGINTHTYTSNEIIRVARVAFDLAK
;
A
#
# COMPACT_ATOMS: atom_id res chain seq x y z
N LEU A 1 -4.10 -2.78 -14.48
CA LEU A 1 -3.55 -3.40 -13.24
C LEU A 1 -4.61 -3.66 -12.17
N LEU A 2 -5.51 -2.70 -11.90
CA LEU A 2 -6.57 -2.89 -10.89
C LEU A 2 -7.52 -4.03 -11.24
N ASN A 3 -7.93 -4.12 -12.50
CA ASN A 3 -8.79 -5.22 -12.95
C ASN A 3 -8.11 -6.58 -12.80
N LEU A 4 -6.82 -6.67 -13.14
CA LEU A 4 -6.05 -7.88 -12.97
C LEU A 4 -5.96 -8.32 -11.50
N ARG A 5 -5.73 -7.37 -10.59
CA ARG A 5 -5.71 -7.62 -9.15
C ARG A 5 -7.02 -8.21 -8.65
N LYS A 6 -8.15 -7.66 -9.13
CA LYS A 6 -9.49 -8.10 -8.78
C LYS A 6 -9.78 -9.51 -9.30
N GLU A 7 -9.54 -9.75 -10.59
CA GLU A 7 -9.82 -11.04 -11.24
C GLU A 7 -8.99 -12.17 -10.67
N LEU A 8 -7.71 -11.93 -10.42
CA LEU A 8 -6.79 -12.92 -9.85
C LEU A 8 -6.83 -12.98 -8.31
N LYS A 9 -7.64 -12.14 -7.67
CA LYS A 9 -7.75 -12.05 -6.20
C LYS A 9 -6.39 -11.87 -5.52
N LEU A 10 -5.51 -11.09 -6.13
CA LEU A 10 -4.20 -10.78 -5.58
C LEU A 10 -4.37 -9.89 -4.35
N TYR A 11 -3.75 -10.23 -3.24
CA TYR A 11 -3.94 -9.50 -1.99
C TYR A 11 -2.66 -8.96 -1.35
N ALA A 12 -1.50 -9.44 -1.76
CA ALA A 12 -0.23 -8.99 -1.20
C ALA A 12 0.77 -8.67 -2.30
N ASN A 13 1.45 -7.55 -2.16
CA ASN A 13 2.55 -7.15 -3.04
C ASN A 13 3.78 -6.85 -2.17
N PHE A 14 4.94 -7.31 -2.64
CA PHE A 14 6.20 -7.17 -1.92
C PHE A 14 7.08 -6.13 -2.57
N TRP A 15 7.56 -5.19 -1.77
CA TRP A 15 8.47 -4.15 -2.20
C TRP A 15 9.73 -4.21 -1.35
N PRO A 16 10.76 -4.93 -1.80
CA PRO A 16 12.04 -4.89 -1.10
C PRO A 16 12.71 -3.52 -1.28
N ALA A 17 13.16 -2.94 -0.19
CA ALA A 17 13.90 -1.70 -0.17
C ALA A 17 15.24 -1.95 0.52
N ILE A 18 16.29 -2.13 -0.28
CA ILE A 18 17.65 -2.40 0.19
C ILE A 18 18.53 -1.22 -0.19
N CYS A 19 19.22 -0.65 0.79
CA CYS A 19 20.22 0.38 0.54
C CYS A 19 21.63 -0.24 0.68
N PHE A 20 22.29 -0.43 -0.44
CA PHE A 20 23.68 -0.87 -0.45
C PHE A 20 24.59 0.24 0.10
N LYS A 21 25.58 -0.12 0.92
CA LYS A 21 26.49 0.84 1.54
C LYS A 21 27.18 1.74 0.52
N GLN A 22 27.50 1.22 -0.65
CA GLN A 22 28.13 1.96 -1.73
C GLN A 22 27.24 3.05 -2.32
N LEU A 23 25.92 2.95 -2.15
CA LEU A 23 24.92 3.88 -2.68
C LEU A 23 24.34 4.81 -1.60
N GLY A 24 24.84 4.74 -0.37
CA GLY A 24 24.33 5.58 0.72
C GLY A 24 24.38 7.09 0.43
N ASN A 25 25.38 7.54 -0.32
CA ASN A 25 25.52 8.95 -0.70
C ASN A 25 24.59 9.41 -1.82
N ALA A 26 23.92 8.48 -2.50
CA ALA A 26 22.94 8.80 -3.55
C ALA A 26 21.57 9.18 -2.97
N SER A 27 21.35 8.99 -1.68
CA SER A 27 20.11 9.37 -0.99
C SER A 27 20.15 10.83 -0.55
N THR A 28 18.97 11.45 -0.47
CA THR A 28 18.77 12.77 0.17
C THR A 28 18.82 12.71 1.68
N LEU A 29 18.72 11.50 2.24
CA LEU A 29 18.86 11.26 3.68
C LEU A 29 20.33 11.07 4.05
N LYS A 30 20.66 11.28 5.32
CA LYS A 30 22.02 11.10 5.81
C LYS A 30 22.51 9.66 5.60
N PRO A 31 23.73 9.45 5.08
CA PRO A 31 24.25 8.12 4.81
C PRO A 31 24.23 7.17 6.02
N GLU A 32 24.48 7.67 7.23
CA GLU A 32 24.43 6.89 8.45
C GLU A 32 23.04 6.36 8.81
N ILE A 33 21.97 6.99 8.25
CA ILE A 33 20.59 6.56 8.46
C ILE A 33 20.21 5.46 7.45
N VAL A 34 20.61 5.62 6.19
CA VAL A 34 20.13 4.75 5.09
C VAL A 34 21.06 3.60 4.77
N SER A 35 22.36 3.72 5.08
CA SER A 35 23.33 2.66 4.77
C SER A 35 23.02 1.37 5.49
N GLY A 36 22.89 0.28 4.74
CA GLY A 36 22.58 -1.04 5.27
C GLY A 36 21.11 -1.27 5.62
N LEU A 37 20.20 -0.37 5.26
CA LEU A 37 18.77 -0.64 5.38
C LEU A 37 18.36 -1.82 4.51
N ASP A 38 17.57 -2.70 5.10
CA ASP A 38 16.96 -3.85 4.43
C ASP A 38 15.52 -3.97 4.93
N ILE A 39 14.59 -3.43 4.16
CA ILE A 39 13.18 -3.35 4.54
C ILE A 39 12.35 -4.04 3.48
N MET A 40 11.46 -4.92 3.91
CA MET A 40 10.41 -5.48 3.06
C MET A 40 9.09 -4.77 3.35
N ILE A 41 8.55 -4.09 2.35
CA ILE A 41 7.23 -3.47 2.46
C ILE A 41 6.20 -4.43 1.89
N VAL A 42 5.24 -4.83 2.72
CA VAL A 42 4.11 -5.67 2.31
C VAL A 42 2.89 -4.79 2.13
N ARG A 43 2.35 -4.78 0.92
CA ARG A 43 1.24 -3.91 0.55
C ARG A 43 -0.02 -4.72 0.30
N GLU A 44 -1.12 -4.35 0.97
CA GLU A 44 -2.47 -4.88 0.69
C GLU A 44 -2.97 -4.32 -0.66
N LEU A 45 -3.56 -5.20 -1.49
CA LEU A 45 -3.93 -4.84 -2.86
C LEU A 45 -5.42 -4.74 -3.12
N THR A 46 -6.26 -5.33 -2.28
CA THR A 46 -7.72 -5.46 -2.55
C THR A 46 -8.59 -4.69 -1.58
N GLY A 47 -8.18 -4.57 -0.32
CA GLY A 47 -8.87 -3.76 0.65
C GLY A 47 -8.54 -2.26 0.54
N GLY A 48 -9.13 -1.48 1.41
CA GLY A 48 -8.88 -0.06 1.52
C GLY A 48 -9.58 0.76 0.44
N ILE A 49 -8.83 1.68 -0.17
CA ILE A 49 -9.35 2.65 -1.12
C ILE A 49 -9.55 2.10 -2.54
N TYR A 50 -8.89 0.99 -2.89
CA TYR A 50 -8.86 0.53 -4.28
C TYR A 50 -10.23 0.20 -4.85
N PHE A 51 -11.07 -0.45 -4.08
CA PHE A 51 -12.40 -0.90 -4.49
C PHE A 51 -13.51 -0.48 -3.53
N GLY A 52 -13.22 0.40 -2.57
CA GLY A 52 -14.21 0.88 -1.61
C GLY A 52 -15.33 1.69 -2.28
N GLU A 53 -16.55 1.45 -1.87
CA GLU A 53 -17.74 2.17 -2.32
C GLU A 53 -18.47 2.76 -1.08
N PRO A 54 -19.14 3.91 -1.22
CA PRO A 54 -19.26 4.74 -2.40
C PRO A 54 -17.99 5.55 -2.71
N ARG A 55 -17.81 5.90 -3.98
CA ARG A 55 -16.72 6.78 -4.44
C ARG A 55 -17.15 7.66 -5.59
N GLY A 56 -16.46 8.75 -5.77
CA GLY A 56 -16.67 9.66 -6.87
C GLY A 56 -16.90 11.09 -6.45
N ILE A 57 -17.37 11.90 -7.39
CA ILE A 57 -17.66 13.30 -7.18
C ILE A 57 -19.16 13.52 -7.36
N LYS A 58 -19.80 14.14 -6.38
CA LYS A 58 -21.23 14.48 -6.40
C LYS A 58 -21.42 15.99 -6.34
N PRO A 59 -22.34 16.56 -7.14
CA PRO A 59 -22.75 17.95 -6.95
C PRO A 59 -23.51 18.08 -5.63
N ILE A 60 -23.28 19.19 -4.94
CA ILE A 60 -24.01 19.59 -3.74
C ILE A 60 -24.57 20.99 -3.93
N GLU A 61 -25.15 21.57 -2.89
CA GLU A 61 -25.76 22.91 -2.95
C GLU A 61 -24.74 23.98 -3.33
N ASN A 62 -25.21 25.12 -3.81
CA ASN A 62 -24.42 26.32 -4.17
C ASN A 62 -23.35 26.10 -5.25
N GLY A 63 -23.54 25.11 -6.12
CA GLY A 63 -22.58 24.82 -7.19
C GLY A 63 -21.29 24.13 -6.73
N GLU A 64 -21.20 23.77 -5.47
CA GLU A 64 -20.07 23.01 -4.94
C GLU A 64 -20.14 21.53 -5.32
N ARG A 65 -19.03 20.84 -5.19
CA ARG A 65 -18.90 19.39 -5.43
C ARG A 65 -18.27 18.71 -4.24
N LYS A 66 -18.78 17.54 -3.91
CA LYS A 66 -18.26 16.70 -2.83
C LYS A 66 -17.50 15.51 -3.41
N GLY A 67 -16.24 15.37 -3.07
CA GLY A 67 -15.44 14.19 -3.38
C GLY A 67 -15.58 13.14 -2.27
N ILE A 68 -15.78 11.89 -2.65
CA ILE A 68 -15.94 10.78 -1.71
C ILE A 68 -14.97 9.67 -2.07
N ASN A 69 -14.17 9.22 -1.09
CA ASN A 69 -13.38 8.01 -1.15
C ASN A 69 -13.67 7.16 0.09
N THR A 70 -13.87 5.88 -0.11
CA THR A 70 -14.18 4.96 0.99
C THR A 70 -13.04 3.95 1.18
N HIS A 71 -12.55 3.85 2.39
CA HIS A 71 -11.60 2.84 2.82
C HIS A 71 -12.35 1.75 3.58
N THR A 72 -12.30 0.53 3.10
CA THR A 72 -12.94 -0.60 3.77
C THR A 72 -11.99 -1.78 3.87
N TYR A 73 -11.95 -2.42 5.04
CA TYR A 73 -11.19 -3.63 5.28
C TYR A 73 -12.04 -4.63 6.02
N THR A 74 -12.07 -5.86 5.53
CA THR A 74 -12.63 -6.96 6.31
C THR A 74 -11.56 -7.56 7.22
N SER A 75 -11.98 -8.24 8.28
CA SER A 75 -11.04 -8.93 9.18
C SER A 75 -10.17 -9.94 8.42
N ASN A 76 -10.75 -10.66 7.47
CA ASN A 76 -10.01 -11.63 6.67
C ASN A 76 -8.93 -10.98 5.80
N GLU A 77 -9.21 -9.82 5.22
CA GLU A 77 -8.23 -9.06 4.44
C GLU A 77 -7.04 -8.63 5.30
N ILE A 78 -7.30 -8.14 6.50
CA ILE A 78 -6.26 -7.74 7.45
C ILE A 78 -5.44 -8.96 7.90
N ILE A 79 -6.10 -10.04 8.29
CA ILE A 79 -5.44 -11.25 8.78
C ILE A 79 -4.53 -11.87 7.72
N ARG A 80 -4.99 -11.99 6.47
CA ARG A 80 -4.19 -12.64 5.42
C ARG A 80 -2.93 -11.87 5.08
N VAL A 81 -2.98 -10.55 4.97
CA VAL A 81 -1.78 -9.74 4.70
C VAL A 81 -0.84 -9.71 5.91
N ALA A 82 -1.39 -9.64 7.12
CA ALA A 82 -0.61 -9.69 8.34
C ALA A 82 0.15 -11.01 8.50
N ARG A 83 -0.49 -12.15 8.24
CA ARG A 83 0.17 -13.46 8.28
C ARG A 83 1.36 -13.52 7.33
N VAL A 84 1.20 -13.05 6.09
CA VAL A 84 2.29 -12.99 5.12
C VAL A 84 3.44 -12.13 5.65
N ALA A 85 3.14 -10.95 6.20
CA ALA A 85 4.17 -10.06 6.73
C ALA A 85 4.91 -10.68 7.92
N PHE A 86 4.21 -11.28 8.86
CA PHE A 86 4.82 -11.96 10.00
C PHE A 86 5.64 -13.18 9.60
N ASP A 87 5.19 -13.96 8.61
CA ASP A 87 5.95 -15.10 8.12
C ASP A 87 7.26 -14.67 7.41
N LEU A 88 7.23 -13.56 6.67
CA LEU A 88 8.43 -12.99 6.07
C LEU A 88 9.41 -12.42 7.11
N ALA A 89 8.90 -11.94 8.23
CA ALA A 89 9.73 -11.35 9.30
C ALA A 89 10.48 -12.40 10.14
N LYS A 90 10.13 -13.65 10.02
CA LYS A 90 10.86 -14.74 10.68
C LYS A 90 12.18 -14.98 9.98
#